data_5ea82dac473b914e4455d9017f882ec7
#
_entry.id   5ea82dac473b914e4455d9017f882ec7
#
_cell.length_a   1.000
_cell.length_b   1.000
_cell.length_c   1.000
_cell.angle_alpha   90.00
_cell.angle_beta   90.00
_cell.angle_gamma   90.00
#
_symmetry.space_group_name_H-M   'P 1'
#
loop_
_entity.id
_entity.type
_entity.pdbx_description
1 polymer ?
#
loop_
_entity_poly.entity_id
_entity_poly.type
_entity_poly.pdbx_seq_one_letter_code
_entity_poly.pdbx_strand_id
1 'polypeptide(L)'
;MSTIRLTILIDYCGEIVEIVPFLFDIIQETHKDIYKETTEEIVKGNSNEGQSISPPPHQPSTDQADIEALKDSYDDFLYVSKAFASCSINSLIATARIYGLNPAPIKGARVLELGSSCGGNIIPQALYYPEATFTGIDLSSVQIKHGNELIESMGLTNVTLLEKDIMDIDDDFGTFDYILVHGIWSWVPDIVKDKILSICNRNLSDRGIAYVSYNTYPGWKRLEQMRDIMLYSEKQLKSQSLQERTVYTKNVLKLLGETMNMDQRSQERSGYKIANINSVLASNDYYVGHEYLETFNDPVYVSEFIERA
;
A
#
# COMPACT_ATOMS: atom_id res chain seq x y z
N MET A 1 23.16 0.59 -22.03
CA MET A 1 21.86 1.27 -22.07
C MET A 1 21.11 0.73 -20.86
N SER A 2 20.91 1.55 -19.82
CA SER A 2 20.18 1.13 -18.62
C SER A 2 18.73 0.91 -19.00
N THR A 3 18.23 -0.30 -18.77
CA THR A 3 16.82 -0.65 -18.95
C THR A 3 16.01 0.16 -17.97
N ILE A 4 15.20 1.10 -18.45
CA ILE A 4 14.30 1.91 -17.61
C ILE A 4 13.16 0.98 -17.21
N ARG A 5 13.16 0.54 -15.96
CA ARG A 5 12.06 -0.21 -15.36
C ARG A 5 11.12 0.79 -14.70
N LEU A 6 9.85 0.80 -15.08
CA LEU A 6 8.86 1.73 -14.56
C LEU A 6 8.20 1.16 -13.32
N THR A 7 8.28 1.88 -12.22
CA THR A 7 7.45 1.65 -11.03
C THR A 7 6.37 2.71 -10.99
N ILE A 8 5.10 2.31 -11.04
CA ILE A 8 3.95 3.22 -10.97
C ILE A 8 3.50 3.29 -9.51
N LEU A 9 3.42 4.49 -8.99
CA LEU A 9 3.05 4.79 -7.62
C LEU A 9 1.64 5.38 -7.58
N ILE A 10 0.75 4.84 -6.75
CA ILE A 10 -0.60 5.39 -6.56
C ILE A 10 -0.89 5.49 -5.07
N ASP A 11 -1.35 6.68 -4.65
CA ASP A 11 -1.84 6.90 -3.30
C ASP A 11 -3.20 6.21 -3.10
N TYR A 12 -3.43 5.69 -1.90
CA TYR A 12 -4.66 5.01 -1.50
C TYR A 12 -5.90 5.92 -1.49
N CYS A 13 -5.73 7.24 -1.53
CA CYS A 13 -6.81 8.21 -1.64
C CYS A 13 -7.41 8.36 -3.05
N GLY A 14 -6.94 7.58 -4.04
CA GLY A 14 -7.50 7.56 -5.40
C GLY A 14 -7.03 8.71 -6.30
N GLU A 15 -6.09 9.52 -5.86
CA GLU A 15 -5.41 10.50 -6.69
C GLU A 15 -4.12 9.89 -7.25
N ILE A 16 -3.93 10.04 -8.57
CA ILE A 16 -2.73 9.57 -9.27
C ILE A 16 -1.56 10.43 -8.79
N VAL A 17 -0.67 9.84 -8.00
CA VAL A 17 0.57 10.49 -7.58
C VAL A 17 1.74 9.80 -8.28
N GLU A 18 2.20 10.46 -9.30
CA GLU A 18 3.48 10.36 -10.01
C GLU A 18 4.02 9.01 -10.48
N ILE A 19 4.37 9.03 -11.75
CA ILE A 19 5.18 8.02 -12.44
C ILE A 19 6.62 8.53 -12.44
N VAL A 20 7.49 7.81 -11.76
CA VAL A 20 8.90 8.14 -11.66
C VAL A 20 9.69 7.10 -12.48
N PRO A 21 10.50 7.43 -13.44
CA PRO A 21 11.75 8.19 -13.35
C PRO A 21 11.89 9.40 -14.31
N PHE A 22 10.94 9.62 -15.21
CA PHE A 22 11.10 10.65 -16.23
C PHE A 22 10.78 12.07 -15.73
N LEU A 23 9.90 12.23 -14.75
CA LEU A 23 9.59 13.56 -14.19
C LEU A 23 10.75 14.13 -13.38
N PHE A 24 11.55 13.30 -12.73
CA PHE A 24 12.70 13.75 -11.95
C PHE A 24 13.76 14.42 -12.82
N ASP A 25 14.04 13.85 -14.00
CA ASP A 25 14.97 14.45 -14.96
C ASP A 25 14.40 15.74 -15.58
N ILE A 26 13.10 15.79 -15.88
CA ILE A 26 12.43 17.00 -16.38
C ILE A 26 12.34 18.07 -15.30
N ILE A 27 12.02 17.74 -14.06
CA ILE A 27 11.99 18.68 -12.95
C ILE A 27 13.40 19.19 -12.64
N GLN A 28 14.41 18.33 -12.66
CA GLN A 28 15.81 18.76 -12.49
C GLN A 28 16.30 19.64 -13.63
N GLU A 29 15.95 19.37 -14.89
CA GLU A 29 16.35 20.21 -16.01
C GLU A 29 15.56 21.52 -16.11
N THR A 30 14.24 21.49 -15.82
CA THR A 30 13.38 22.68 -15.95
C THR A 30 13.46 23.62 -14.75
N HIS A 31 13.85 23.14 -13.57
CA HIS A 31 13.90 23.90 -12.33
C HIS A 31 15.28 23.99 -11.68
N LYS A 32 16.34 23.64 -12.41
CA LYS A 32 17.73 23.73 -11.90
C LYS A 32 18.08 25.11 -11.32
N ASP A 33 17.55 26.15 -11.91
CA ASP A 33 17.82 27.51 -11.47
C ASP A 33 16.98 27.93 -10.25
N ILE A 34 15.73 27.47 -10.14
CA ILE A 34 14.84 27.75 -9.01
C ILE A 34 15.30 27.02 -7.73
N TYR A 35 15.73 25.73 -7.86
CA TYR A 35 16.25 24.99 -6.73
C TYR A 35 17.56 25.55 -6.18
N LYS A 36 18.41 26.11 -7.03
CA LYS A 36 19.69 26.71 -6.62
C LYS A 36 19.47 27.98 -5.81
N GLU A 37 18.56 28.88 -6.25
CA GLU A 37 18.25 30.09 -5.52
C GLU A 37 17.60 29.85 -4.18
N THR A 38 16.63 28.91 -4.11
CA THR A 38 15.89 28.58 -2.86
C THR A 38 16.78 27.88 -1.82
N THR A 39 17.72 27.04 -2.25
CA THR A 39 18.63 26.35 -1.34
C THR A 39 19.70 27.29 -0.78
N GLU A 40 20.19 28.24 -1.58
CA GLU A 40 21.16 29.22 -1.11
C GLU A 40 20.56 30.25 -0.12
N GLU A 41 19.28 30.61 -0.25
CA GLU A 41 18.58 31.47 0.73
C GLU A 41 18.27 30.74 2.04
N ILE A 42 17.88 29.47 2.01
CA ILE A 42 17.59 28.68 3.22
C ILE A 42 18.86 28.38 4.03
N VAL A 43 19.99 28.13 3.37
CA VAL A 43 21.27 27.87 4.06
C VAL A 43 21.85 29.12 4.72
N LYS A 44 21.53 30.30 4.22
CA LYS A 44 21.99 31.59 4.84
C LYS A 44 21.13 32.07 6.01
N GLY A 45 19.95 31.48 6.23
CA GLY A 45 18.95 31.95 7.22
C GLY A 45 18.90 31.22 8.54
N ASN A 46 19.51 30.04 8.72
CA ASN A 46 19.36 29.24 9.93
C ASN A 46 20.68 28.77 10.53
N SER A 47 21.26 29.64 11.35
CA SER A 47 22.19 29.24 12.41
C SER A 47 21.48 29.37 13.77
N ASN A 48 20.53 28.50 14.04
CA ASN A 48 20.05 28.23 15.40
C ASN A 48 19.71 26.74 15.51
N GLU A 49 20.50 26.07 16.34
CA GLU A 49 20.35 24.66 16.69
C GLU A 49 18.98 24.41 17.35
N GLY A 50 18.01 23.95 16.58
CA GLY A 50 16.76 23.38 17.05
C GLY A 50 16.94 21.85 17.15
N GLN A 51 16.93 21.32 18.38
CA GLN A 51 16.90 19.89 18.61
C GLN A 51 15.70 19.29 17.86
N SER A 52 15.96 18.41 16.89
CA SER A 52 14.96 17.59 16.25
C SER A 52 14.42 16.58 17.27
N ILE A 53 13.15 16.70 17.63
CA ILE A 53 12.46 15.65 18.39
C ILE A 53 12.14 14.55 17.36
N SER A 54 13.06 13.59 17.24
CA SER A 54 12.79 12.35 16.54
C SER A 54 11.74 11.55 17.31
N PRO A 55 10.76 10.90 16.67
CA PRO A 55 9.90 9.93 17.33
C PRO A 55 10.79 8.84 17.97
N PRO A 56 10.38 8.26 19.12
CA PRO A 56 11.19 7.25 19.80
C PRO A 56 11.48 6.11 18.81
N PRO A 57 12.73 5.60 18.76
CA PRO A 57 13.08 4.51 17.88
C PRO A 57 12.21 3.29 18.20
N HIS A 58 11.56 2.72 17.19
CA HIS A 58 10.98 1.40 17.27
C HIS A 58 12.08 0.44 17.77
N GLN A 59 11.83 -0.25 18.87
CA GLN A 59 12.72 -1.34 19.27
C GLN A 59 12.63 -2.42 18.17
N PRO A 60 13.74 -2.98 17.71
CA PRO A 60 13.71 -4.06 16.73
C PRO A 60 13.02 -5.27 17.38
N SER A 61 11.75 -5.49 17.04
CA SER A 61 11.11 -6.79 17.15
C SER A 61 11.85 -7.73 16.19
N THR A 62 11.86 -9.02 16.49
CA THR A 62 12.45 -9.97 15.55
C THR A 62 11.52 -10.03 14.33
N ASP A 63 11.99 -9.61 13.15
CA ASP A 63 11.21 -9.52 11.91
C ASP A 63 10.30 -10.74 11.65
N GLN A 64 10.71 -11.93 12.08
CA GLN A 64 9.96 -13.17 11.95
C GLN A 64 8.69 -13.20 12.83
N ALA A 65 8.77 -12.70 14.07
CA ALA A 65 7.60 -12.66 14.95
C ALA A 65 6.55 -11.65 14.47
N ASP A 66 6.99 -10.59 13.81
CA ASP A 66 6.10 -9.58 13.22
C ASP A 66 5.39 -10.12 11.98
N ILE A 67 6.08 -10.90 11.13
CA ILE A 67 5.48 -11.58 9.98
C ILE A 67 4.44 -12.60 10.43
N GLU A 68 4.72 -13.36 11.49
CA GLU A 68 3.77 -14.35 12.05
C GLU A 68 2.53 -13.68 12.64
N ALA A 69 2.69 -12.58 13.37
CA ALA A 69 1.59 -11.78 13.90
C ALA A 69 0.70 -11.16 12.80
N LEU A 70 1.30 -10.73 11.69
CA LEU A 70 0.57 -10.29 10.50
C LEU A 70 -0.28 -11.42 9.91
N LYS A 71 0.29 -12.60 9.74
CA LYS A 71 -0.43 -13.77 9.23
C LYS A 71 -1.65 -14.09 10.08
N ASP A 72 -1.47 -14.17 11.40
CA ASP A 72 -2.54 -14.47 12.35
C ASP A 72 -3.68 -13.42 12.27
N SER A 73 -3.35 -12.13 12.14
CA SER A 73 -4.33 -11.05 12.00
C SER A 73 -5.19 -11.21 10.74
N TYR A 74 -4.59 -11.56 9.60
CA TYR A 74 -5.30 -11.75 8.33
C TYR A 74 -6.09 -13.06 8.27
N ASP A 75 -5.70 -14.09 9.02
CA ASP A 75 -6.45 -15.34 9.13
C ASP A 75 -7.67 -15.18 10.05
N ASP A 76 -7.57 -14.40 11.14
CA ASP A 76 -8.66 -14.16 12.10
C ASP A 76 -9.74 -13.20 11.56
N PHE A 77 -9.37 -12.20 10.79
CA PHE A 77 -10.28 -11.20 10.24
C PHE A 77 -10.03 -11.01 8.76
N LEU A 78 -10.72 -11.82 7.94
CA LEU A 78 -10.50 -11.88 6.50
C LEU A 78 -10.67 -10.51 5.82
N TYR A 79 -9.65 -10.09 5.09
CA TYR A 79 -9.74 -8.92 4.24
C TYR A 79 -10.58 -9.21 3.00
N VAL A 80 -11.58 -8.37 2.73
CA VAL A 80 -12.41 -8.53 1.52
C VAL A 80 -11.64 -8.03 0.31
N SER A 81 -11.04 -8.95 -0.42
CA SER A 81 -10.33 -8.69 -1.66
C SER A 81 -11.29 -8.24 -2.77
N LYS A 82 -10.88 -7.25 -3.56
CA LYS A 82 -11.67 -6.70 -4.66
C LYS A 82 -10.77 -6.25 -5.83
N ALA A 83 -11.37 -6.03 -7.00
CA ALA A 83 -10.66 -5.48 -8.14
C ALA A 83 -10.39 -3.98 -7.98
N PHE A 84 -9.18 -3.56 -8.36
CA PHE A 84 -8.75 -2.17 -8.35
C PHE A 84 -8.42 -1.72 -9.77
N ALA A 85 -9.14 -0.71 -10.25
CA ALA A 85 -8.95 -0.20 -11.62
C ALA A 85 -7.54 0.37 -11.86
N SER A 86 -6.93 0.94 -10.81
CA SER A 86 -5.59 1.56 -10.85
C SER A 86 -4.48 0.55 -11.19
N CYS A 87 -4.56 -0.67 -10.67
CA CYS A 87 -3.57 -1.72 -10.93
C CYS A 87 -4.03 -2.72 -12.01
N SER A 88 -5.07 -2.42 -12.78
CA SER A 88 -5.42 -3.22 -13.94
C SER A 88 -4.34 -3.11 -15.02
N ILE A 89 -3.99 -4.21 -15.68
CA ILE A 89 -2.92 -4.24 -16.67
C ILE A 89 -3.17 -3.25 -17.81
N ASN A 90 -4.43 -3.05 -18.22
CA ASN A 90 -4.76 -2.06 -19.23
C ASN A 90 -4.45 -0.63 -18.79
N SER A 91 -4.75 -0.29 -17.53
CA SER A 91 -4.40 1.03 -16.97
C SER A 91 -2.88 1.22 -16.94
N LEU A 92 -2.14 0.19 -16.53
CA LEU A 92 -0.68 0.22 -16.51
C LEU A 92 -0.08 0.39 -17.92
N ILE A 93 -0.60 -0.35 -18.90
CA ILE A 93 -0.18 -0.21 -20.32
C ILE A 93 -0.49 1.19 -20.85
N ALA A 94 -1.70 1.71 -20.59
CA ALA A 94 -2.10 3.03 -21.07
C ALA A 94 -1.20 4.12 -20.46
N THR A 95 -0.99 4.06 -19.16
CA THR A 95 -0.14 4.98 -18.43
C THR A 95 1.30 4.93 -18.94
N ALA A 96 1.90 3.76 -19.05
CA ALA A 96 3.26 3.59 -19.56
C ALA A 96 3.42 4.18 -20.98
N ARG A 97 2.44 4.00 -21.85
CA ARG A 97 2.47 4.57 -23.20
C ARG A 97 2.37 6.09 -23.24
N ILE A 98 1.57 6.69 -22.33
CA ILE A 98 1.50 8.16 -22.18
C ILE A 98 2.89 8.73 -21.85
N TYR A 99 3.69 7.98 -21.07
CA TYR A 99 5.06 8.36 -20.71
C TYR A 99 6.12 7.87 -21.72
N GLY A 100 5.71 7.46 -22.92
CA GLY A 100 6.62 7.08 -24.00
C GLY A 100 7.27 5.70 -23.86
N LEU A 101 6.84 4.88 -22.93
CA LEU A 101 7.34 3.53 -22.76
C LEU A 101 6.64 2.55 -23.72
N ASN A 102 7.28 1.40 -23.95
CA ASN A 102 6.75 0.32 -24.77
C ASN A 102 6.56 -0.94 -23.92
N PRO A 103 5.50 -1.01 -23.08
CA PRO A 103 5.27 -2.13 -22.18
C PRO A 103 5.02 -3.45 -22.93
N ALA A 104 5.18 -4.57 -22.24
CA ALA A 104 4.83 -5.87 -22.76
C ALA A 104 3.34 -5.91 -23.13
N PRO A 105 2.97 -6.54 -24.27
CA PRO A 105 1.57 -6.70 -24.64
C PRO A 105 0.87 -7.64 -23.65
N ILE A 106 -0.43 -7.40 -23.41
CA ILE A 106 -1.19 -8.25 -22.48
C ILE A 106 -1.33 -9.69 -22.99
N LYS A 107 -1.35 -9.86 -24.30
CA LYS A 107 -1.40 -11.19 -24.93
C LYS A 107 -0.12 -11.96 -24.65
N GLY A 108 -0.26 -13.08 -23.92
CA GLY A 108 0.85 -13.92 -23.47
C GLY A 108 1.64 -13.34 -22.30
N ALA A 109 1.16 -12.26 -21.70
CA ALA A 109 1.80 -11.66 -20.52
C ALA A 109 1.77 -12.60 -19.30
N ARG A 110 2.81 -12.53 -18.49
CA ARG A 110 2.90 -13.18 -17.18
C ARG A 110 2.76 -12.12 -16.11
N VAL A 111 1.80 -12.33 -15.20
CA VAL A 111 1.45 -11.37 -14.14
C VAL A 111 1.68 -12.02 -12.80
N LEU A 112 2.37 -11.31 -11.90
CA LEU A 112 2.54 -11.68 -10.50
C LEU A 112 1.84 -10.66 -9.62
N GLU A 113 1.05 -11.10 -8.65
CA GLU A 113 0.53 -10.26 -7.57
C GLU A 113 1.09 -10.73 -6.23
N LEU A 114 1.78 -9.82 -5.51
CA LEU A 114 2.28 -10.03 -4.16
C LEU A 114 1.22 -9.56 -3.16
N GLY A 115 0.81 -10.44 -2.23
CA GLY A 115 -0.28 -10.18 -1.31
C GLY A 115 -1.64 -10.21 -2.00
N SER A 116 -1.93 -11.30 -2.71
CA SER A 116 -3.13 -11.43 -3.56
C SER A 116 -4.42 -11.67 -2.77
N SER A 117 -4.34 -11.96 -1.48
CA SER A 117 -5.50 -12.35 -0.68
C SER A 117 -6.28 -13.50 -1.34
N CYS A 118 -7.61 -13.43 -1.36
CA CYS A 118 -8.47 -14.38 -2.09
C CYS A 118 -8.44 -14.19 -3.63
N GLY A 119 -7.55 -13.39 -4.19
CA GLY A 119 -7.44 -13.15 -5.63
C GLY A 119 -8.47 -12.17 -6.21
N GLY A 120 -9.14 -11.37 -5.37
CA GLY A 120 -10.20 -10.45 -5.82
C GLY A 120 -9.75 -9.41 -6.85
N ASN A 121 -8.46 -9.09 -6.91
CA ASN A 121 -7.90 -8.21 -7.94
C ASN A 121 -7.42 -8.99 -9.18
N ILE A 122 -6.81 -10.16 -9.01
CA ILE A 122 -6.16 -10.88 -10.11
C ILE A 122 -7.11 -11.82 -10.86
N ILE A 123 -8.09 -12.46 -10.19
CA ILE A 123 -9.05 -13.38 -10.81
C ILE A 123 -9.91 -12.69 -11.88
N PRO A 124 -10.50 -11.49 -11.63
CA PRO A 124 -11.24 -10.78 -12.67
C PRO A 124 -10.38 -10.43 -13.89
N GLN A 125 -9.10 -10.12 -13.69
CA GLN A 125 -8.20 -9.84 -14.79
C GLN A 125 -7.90 -11.12 -15.60
N ALA A 126 -7.73 -12.27 -14.94
CA ALA A 126 -7.55 -13.55 -15.63
C ALA A 126 -8.77 -13.93 -16.50
N LEU A 127 -9.99 -13.63 -16.03
CA LEU A 127 -11.20 -13.82 -16.80
C LEU A 127 -11.24 -12.94 -18.06
N TYR A 128 -10.83 -11.68 -17.94
CA TYR A 128 -10.81 -10.73 -19.07
C TYR A 128 -9.70 -11.01 -20.08
N TYR A 129 -8.59 -11.62 -19.64
CA TYR A 129 -7.39 -11.83 -20.46
C TYR A 129 -6.99 -13.31 -20.50
N PRO A 130 -7.77 -14.15 -21.19
CA PRO A 130 -7.55 -15.60 -21.19
C PRO A 130 -6.22 -16.03 -21.84
N GLU A 131 -5.56 -15.14 -22.60
CA GLU A 131 -4.25 -15.41 -23.22
C GLU A 131 -3.05 -15.01 -22.33
N ALA A 132 -3.29 -14.36 -21.18
CA ALA A 132 -2.28 -14.04 -20.18
C ALA A 132 -2.32 -15.06 -19.03
N THR A 133 -1.22 -15.21 -18.31
CA THR A 133 -1.12 -16.08 -17.13
C THR A 133 -0.94 -15.24 -15.88
N PHE A 134 -1.61 -15.64 -14.80
CA PHE A 134 -1.65 -14.90 -13.56
C PHE A 134 -1.22 -15.77 -12.39
N THR A 135 -0.32 -15.27 -11.57
CA THR A 135 0.12 -15.90 -10.32
C THR A 135 -0.10 -14.93 -9.18
N GLY A 136 -0.86 -15.33 -8.18
CA GLY A 136 -1.01 -14.59 -6.93
C GLY A 136 -0.31 -15.34 -5.80
N ILE A 137 0.34 -14.62 -4.88
CA ILE A 137 0.88 -15.21 -3.66
C ILE A 137 0.34 -14.47 -2.44
N ASP A 138 0.12 -15.22 -1.36
CA ASP A 138 -0.26 -14.67 -0.05
C ASP A 138 0.21 -15.59 1.07
N LEU A 139 0.43 -15.03 2.28
CA LEU A 139 0.79 -15.78 3.48
C LEU A 139 -0.39 -16.55 4.06
N SER A 140 -1.62 -16.06 3.87
CA SER A 140 -2.83 -16.63 4.45
C SER A 140 -3.29 -17.86 3.68
N SER A 141 -3.11 -19.04 4.26
CA SER A 141 -3.61 -20.31 3.70
C SER A 141 -5.12 -20.30 3.52
N VAL A 142 -5.84 -19.62 4.44
CA VAL A 142 -7.30 -19.51 4.41
C VAL A 142 -7.76 -18.73 3.20
N GLN A 143 -7.14 -17.57 2.93
CA GLN A 143 -7.48 -16.73 1.79
C GLN A 143 -7.13 -17.40 0.45
N ILE A 144 -5.96 -18.02 0.36
CA ILE A 144 -5.53 -18.77 -0.83
C ILE A 144 -6.48 -19.92 -1.14
N LYS A 145 -6.91 -20.68 -0.12
CA LYS A 145 -7.89 -21.75 -0.30
C LYS A 145 -9.21 -21.24 -0.87
N HIS A 146 -9.78 -20.18 -0.29
CA HIS A 146 -11.01 -19.57 -0.79
C HIS A 146 -10.88 -19.08 -2.24
N GLY A 147 -9.76 -18.44 -2.59
CA GLY A 147 -9.49 -18.00 -3.94
C GLY A 147 -9.39 -19.15 -4.94
N ASN A 148 -8.71 -20.25 -4.58
CA ASN A 148 -8.59 -21.42 -5.44
C ASN A 148 -9.93 -22.15 -5.63
N GLU A 149 -10.79 -22.23 -4.61
CA GLU A 149 -12.17 -22.75 -4.73
C GLU A 149 -12.99 -21.89 -5.73
N LEU A 150 -12.81 -20.58 -5.72
CA LEU A 150 -13.46 -19.68 -6.67
C LEU A 150 -12.93 -19.92 -8.10
N ILE A 151 -11.60 -20.01 -8.29
CA ILE A 151 -10.96 -20.29 -9.58
C ILE A 151 -11.50 -21.59 -10.18
N GLU A 152 -11.57 -22.65 -9.38
CA GLU A 152 -12.10 -23.94 -9.80
C GLU A 152 -13.58 -23.84 -10.18
N SER A 153 -14.41 -23.16 -9.39
CA SER A 153 -15.84 -22.98 -9.67
C SER A 153 -16.10 -22.21 -10.96
N MET A 154 -15.20 -21.30 -11.33
CA MET A 154 -15.26 -20.53 -12.59
C MET A 154 -14.64 -21.25 -13.78
N GLY A 155 -13.95 -22.37 -13.57
CA GLY A 155 -13.26 -23.13 -14.62
C GLY A 155 -12.08 -22.38 -15.23
N LEU A 156 -11.44 -21.45 -14.50
CA LEU A 156 -10.30 -20.70 -14.98
C LEU A 156 -9.02 -21.57 -14.93
N THR A 157 -8.22 -21.53 -15.99
CA THR A 157 -6.99 -22.32 -16.12
C THR A 157 -5.73 -21.47 -16.24
N ASN A 158 -5.89 -20.16 -16.30
CA ASN A 158 -4.81 -19.20 -16.53
C ASN A 158 -4.48 -18.36 -15.27
N VAL A 159 -4.98 -18.74 -14.12
CA VAL A 159 -4.68 -18.12 -12.83
C VAL A 159 -4.41 -19.18 -11.77
N THR A 160 -3.42 -18.93 -10.92
CA THR A 160 -3.02 -19.79 -9.79
C THR A 160 -2.74 -18.94 -8.57
N LEU A 161 -3.29 -19.31 -7.42
CA LEU A 161 -2.96 -18.70 -6.14
C LEU A 161 -2.13 -19.67 -5.31
N LEU A 162 -1.04 -19.18 -4.71
CA LEU A 162 -0.08 -19.96 -3.94
C LEU A 162 0.05 -19.41 -2.52
N GLU A 163 -0.05 -20.28 -1.52
CA GLU A 163 0.38 -19.94 -0.16
C GLU A 163 1.91 -19.86 -0.16
N LYS A 164 2.44 -18.63 -0.05
CA LYS A 164 3.88 -18.40 -0.13
C LYS A 164 4.26 -17.09 0.53
N ASP A 165 5.37 -17.11 1.28
CA ASP A 165 5.98 -15.90 1.83
C ASP A 165 6.68 -15.12 0.70
N ILE A 166 6.52 -13.80 0.70
CA ILE A 166 7.25 -12.88 -0.18
C ILE A 166 8.77 -13.06 0.00
N MET A 167 9.21 -13.36 1.22
CA MET A 167 10.63 -13.59 1.52
C MET A 167 11.22 -14.79 0.79
N ASP A 168 10.41 -15.78 0.41
CA ASP A 168 10.83 -16.99 -0.30
C ASP A 168 10.84 -16.85 -1.84
N ILE A 169 10.55 -15.67 -2.38
CA ILE A 169 10.63 -15.43 -3.82
C ILE A 169 12.11 -15.16 -4.19
N ASP A 170 12.65 -15.98 -5.05
CA ASP A 170 13.99 -15.84 -5.61
C ASP A 170 13.97 -15.59 -7.12
N ASP A 171 15.14 -15.54 -7.74
CA ASP A 171 15.30 -15.32 -9.18
C ASP A 171 14.71 -16.49 -10.00
N ASP A 172 14.70 -17.71 -9.44
CA ASP A 172 14.19 -18.92 -10.09
C ASP A 172 12.65 -19.02 -10.04
N PHE A 173 11.97 -18.20 -9.24
CA PHE A 173 10.51 -18.15 -9.20
C PHE A 173 9.90 -17.74 -10.55
N GLY A 174 10.65 -17.01 -11.35
CA GLY A 174 10.30 -16.68 -12.71
C GLY A 174 10.42 -15.19 -13.03
N THR A 175 10.14 -14.90 -14.32
CA THR A 175 10.15 -13.52 -14.83
C THR A 175 8.75 -13.13 -15.25
N PHE A 176 8.30 -11.94 -14.87
CA PHE A 176 6.94 -11.46 -15.07
C PHE A 176 6.93 -10.16 -15.87
N ASP A 177 5.90 -9.98 -16.69
CA ASP A 177 5.69 -8.76 -17.46
C ASP A 177 5.00 -7.67 -16.64
N TYR A 178 4.24 -8.08 -15.64
CA TYR A 178 3.59 -7.18 -14.68
C TYR A 178 3.73 -7.75 -13.28
N ILE A 179 4.20 -6.93 -12.33
CA ILE A 179 4.26 -7.25 -10.91
C ILE A 179 3.37 -6.25 -10.17
N LEU A 180 2.35 -6.75 -9.49
CA LEU A 180 1.35 -5.97 -8.77
C LEU A 180 1.58 -6.12 -7.27
N VAL A 181 1.73 -4.99 -6.56
CA VAL A 181 1.84 -4.92 -5.11
C VAL A 181 0.87 -3.84 -4.63
N HIS A 182 -0.36 -4.25 -4.36
CA HIS A 182 -1.42 -3.32 -3.95
C HIS A 182 -1.76 -3.47 -2.49
N GLY A 183 -1.63 -2.39 -1.72
CA GLY A 183 -2.01 -2.36 -0.30
C GLY A 183 -1.10 -3.21 0.61
N ILE A 184 0.16 -3.43 0.27
CA ILE A 184 1.10 -4.26 1.03
C ILE A 184 2.27 -3.44 1.59
N TRP A 185 2.94 -2.65 0.76
CA TRP A 185 4.24 -2.08 1.08
C TRP A 185 4.27 -1.28 2.39
N SER A 186 3.26 -0.48 2.70
CA SER A 186 3.19 0.29 3.95
C SER A 186 2.81 -0.53 5.19
N TRP A 187 2.42 -1.79 5.00
CA TRP A 187 1.85 -2.65 6.04
C TRP A 187 2.77 -3.80 6.48
N VAL A 188 3.99 -3.79 6.00
CA VAL A 188 4.96 -4.86 6.26
C VAL A 188 6.25 -4.29 6.85
N PRO A 189 7.06 -5.12 7.56
CA PRO A 189 8.37 -4.74 8.06
C PRO A 189 9.33 -4.29 6.94
N ASP A 190 10.35 -3.52 7.29
CA ASP A 190 11.32 -2.96 6.34
C ASP A 190 12.04 -4.01 5.51
N ILE A 191 12.37 -5.16 6.10
CA ILE A 191 13.00 -6.27 5.38
C ILE A 191 12.11 -6.80 4.25
N VAL A 192 10.79 -6.84 4.46
CA VAL A 192 9.82 -7.27 3.44
C VAL A 192 9.65 -6.18 2.38
N LYS A 193 9.67 -4.90 2.75
CA LYS A 193 9.66 -3.78 1.79
C LYS A 193 10.83 -3.85 0.82
N ASP A 194 12.04 -4.09 1.33
CA ASP A 194 13.25 -4.23 0.51
C ASP A 194 13.17 -5.48 -0.38
N LYS A 195 12.62 -6.56 0.15
CA LYS A 195 12.39 -7.78 -0.63
C LYS A 195 11.42 -7.55 -1.79
N ILE A 196 10.31 -6.83 -1.56
CA ILE A 196 9.35 -6.44 -2.61
C ILE A 196 10.07 -5.66 -3.73
N LEU A 197 10.84 -4.64 -3.38
CA LEU A 197 11.60 -3.86 -4.38
C LEU A 197 12.63 -4.71 -5.11
N SER A 198 13.30 -5.63 -4.40
CA SER A 198 14.22 -6.60 -5.02
C SER A 198 13.51 -7.50 -6.02
N ILE A 199 12.31 -8.02 -5.71
CA ILE A 199 11.50 -8.82 -6.63
C ILE A 199 11.12 -7.99 -7.86
N CYS A 200 10.64 -6.76 -7.66
CA CYS A 200 10.32 -5.84 -8.76
C CYS A 200 11.54 -5.57 -9.66
N ASN A 201 12.76 -5.59 -9.11
CA ASN A 201 13.97 -5.41 -9.91
C ASN A 201 14.42 -6.70 -10.63
N ARG A 202 14.38 -7.86 -9.97
CA ARG A 202 15.00 -9.10 -10.44
C ARG A 202 14.07 -9.98 -11.27
N ASN A 203 12.77 -10.00 -10.90
CA ASN A 203 11.77 -10.84 -11.53
C ASN A 203 10.93 -10.11 -12.60
N LEU A 204 11.24 -8.85 -12.93
CA LEU A 204 10.55 -8.11 -13.97
C LEU A 204 11.23 -8.31 -15.32
N SER A 205 10.46 -8.52 -16.40
CA SER A 205 10.96 -8.62 -17.78
C SER A 205 11.48 -7.25 -18.27
N ASP A 206 12.23 -7.24 -19.38
CA ASP A 206 12.82 -6.01 -19.95
C ASP A 206 11.79 -4.93 -20.31
N ARG A 207 10.58 -5.35 -20.63
CA ARG A 207 9.45 -4.46 -20.95
C ARG A 207 8.36 -4.50 -19.89
N GLY A 208 8.70 -5.03 -18.72
CA GLY A 208 7.78 -5.22 -17.63
C GLY A 208 7.49 -3.92 -16.89
N ILE A 209 6.38 -3.94 -16.16
CA ILE A 209 5.94 -2.86 -15.27
C ILE A 209 5.67 -3.42 -13.89
N ALA A 210 6.28 -2.81 -12.87
CA ALA A 210 5.94 -3.04 -11.49
C ALA A 210 5.02 -1.92 -10.99
N TYR A 211 3.94 -2.30 -10.33
CA TYR A 211 3.03 -1.41 -9.64
C TYR A 211 3.16 -1.64 -8.12
N VAL A 212 3.53 -0.60 -7.38
CA VAL A 212 3.61 -0.66 -5.92
C VAL A 212 2.80 0.49 -5.34
N SER A 213 1.73 0.19 -4.60
CA SER A 213 0.99 1.21 -3.85
C SER A 213 1.49 1.29 -2.41
N TYR A 214 1.51 2.50 -1.88
CA TYR A 214 1.89 2.77 -0.50
C TYR A 214 1.14 3.99 0.04
N ASN A 215 1.09 4.11 1.37
CA ASN A 215 0.50 5.24 2.05
C ASN A 215 1.45 6.45 1.96
N THR A 216 0.96 7.59 1.50
CA THR A 216 1.81 8.73 1.14
C THR A 216 1.56 9.95 2.03
N TYR A 217 2.66 10.53 2.54
CA TYR A 217 2.63 11.84 3.19
C TYR A 217 2.61 12.98 2.15
N PRO A 218 1.96 14.14 2.46
CA PRO A 218 1.27 14.49 3.72
C PRO A 218 -0.19 14.00 3.80
N GLY A 219 -0.75 13.41 2.75
CA GLY A 219 -2.15 13.00 2.68
C GLY A 219 -2.57 12.09 3.85
N TRP A 220 -1.73 11.13 4.19
CA TRP A 220 -1.97 10.15 5.26
C TRP A 220 -2.05 10.76 6.66
N LYS A 221 -1.42 11.93 6.91
CA LYS A 221 -1.48 12.63 8.21
C LYS A 221 -2.90 12.84 8.74
N ARG A 222 -3.86 12.95 7.83
CA ARG A 222 -5.28 13.09 8.21
C ARG A 222 -5.84 11.82 8.85
N LEU A 223 -5.42 10.66 8.39
CA LEU A 223 -5.86 9.35 8.87
C LEU A 223 -5.11 8.94 10.14
N GLU A 224 -3.84 9.31 10.27
CA GLU A 224 -3.03 9.05 11.46
C GLU A 224 -3.70 9.55 12.75
N GLN A 225 -4.34 10.72 12.74
CA GLN A 225 -5.03 11.23 13.92
C GLN A 225 -6.13 10.28 14.40
N MET A 226 -6.86 9.67 13.48
CA MET A 226 -7.90 8.70 13.86
C MET A 226 -7.27 7.40 14.35
N ARG A 227 -6.22 6.93 13.68
CA ARG A 227 -5.44 5.78 14.09
C ARG A 227 -4.86 5.95 15.49
N ASP A 228 -4.23 7.08 15.79
CA ASP A 228 -3.66 7.37 17.12
C ASP A 228 -4.71 7.31 18.22
N ILE A 229 -5.90 7.88 17.99
CA ILE A 229 -7.00 7.84 18.95
C ILE A 229 -7.46 6.40 19.19
N MET A 230 -7.62 5.62 18.09
CA MET A 230 -8.07 4.25 18.17
C MET A 230 -7.04 3.36 18.88
N LEU A 231 -5.77 3.41 18.47
CA LEU A 231 -4.68 2.66 19.11
C LEU A 231 -4.47 3.04 20.57
N TYR A 232 -4.64 4.32 20.92
CA TYR A 232 -4.57 4.75 22.32
C TYR A 232 -5.72 4.18 23.14
N SER A 233 -6.94 4.19 22.61
CA SER A 233 -8.14 3.74 23.32
C SER A 233 -8.15 2.22 23.54
N GLU A 234 -7.53 1.44 22.64
CA GLU A 234 -7.51 -0.03 22.74
C GLU A 234 -6.36 -0.62 23.58
N LYS A 235 -5.46 0.21 24.12
CA LYS A 235 -4.27 -0.27 24.86
C LYS A 235 -4.55 -1.33 25.93
N GLN A 236 -5.75 -1.33 26.51
CA GLN A 236 -6.18 -2.28 27.53
C GLN A 236 -6.90 -3.51 26.94
N LEU A 237 -7.15 -3.53 25.63
CA LEU A 237 -7.94 -4.57 24.96
C LEU A 237 -7.10 -5.52 24.10
N LYS A 238 -5.78 -5.49 24.23
CA LYS A 238 -4.84 -6.25 23.39
C LYS A 238 -5.03 -7.78 23.37
N SER A 239 -5.80 -8.32 24.31
CA SER A 239 -6.14 -9.75 24.37
C SER A 239 -7.43 -10.11 23.61
N GLN A 240 -8.11 -9.14 23.01
CA GLN A 240 -9.35 -9.36 22.25
C GLN A 240 -9.06 -9.49 20.74
N SER A 241 -10.01 -10.09 20.01
CA SER A 241 -9.94 -10.19 18.57
C SER A 241 -9.90 -8.82 17.90
N LEU A 242 -9.34 -8.73 16.69
CA LEU A 242 -9.32 -7.50 15.90
C LEU A 242 -10.74 -6.93 15.69
N GLN A 243 -11.74 -7.81 15.50
CA GLN A 243 -13.13 -7.41 15.38
C GLN A 243 -13.67 -6.72 16.64
N GLU A 244 -13.43 -7.28 17.82
CA GLU A 244 -13.87 -6.68 19.10
C GLU A 244 -13.19 -5.34 19.35
N ARG A 245 -11.89 -5.24 19.07
CA ARG A 245 -11.11 -4.01 19.16
C ARG A 245 -11.65 -2.94 18.21
N THR A 246 -12.01 -3.32 16.98
CA THR A 246 -12.59 -2.43 15.97
C THR A 246 -13.93 -1.86 16.44
N VAL A 247 -14.84 -2.71 16.92
CA VAL A 247 -16.14 -2.25 17.44
C VAL A 247 -15.98 -1.30 18.62
N TYR A 248 -15.09 -1.62 19.56
CA TYR A 248 -14.82 -0.77 20.70
C TYR A 248 -14.28 0.61 20.29
N THR A 249 -13.25 0.64 19.44
CA THR A 249 -12.60 1.89 19.01
C THR A 249 -13.53 2.76 18.18
N LYS A 250 -14.39 2.18 17.33
CA LYS A 250 -15.47 2.92 16.65
C LYS A 250 -16.45 3.57 17.62
N ASN A 251 -16.81 2.89 18.72
CA ASN A 251 -17.67 3.47 19.75
C ASN A 251 -16.99 4.65 20.47
N VAL A 252 -15.68 4.58 20.72
CA VAL A 252 -14.91 5.71 21.26
C VAL A 252 -14.92 6.89 20.30
N LEU A 253 -14.67 6.66 19.01
CA LEU A 253 -14.75 7.72 18.00
C LEU A 253 -16.14 8.34 17.89
N LYS A 254 -17.19 7.53 17.98
CA LYS A 254 -18.59 8.00 17.98
C LYS A 254 -18.84 8.94 19.16
N LEU A 255 -18.45 8.54 20.39
CA LEU A 255 -18.59 9.37 21.58
C LEU A 255 -17.82 10.69 21.46
N LEU A 256 -16.59 10.65 20.91
CA LEU A 256 -15.82 11.86 20.64
C LEU A 256 -16.51 12.78 19.62
N GLY A 257 -17.03 12.23 18.54
CA GLY A 257 -17.76 12.98 17.52
C GLY A 257 -19.03 13.64 18.10
N GLU A 258 -19.81 12.92 18.90
CA GLU A 258 -20.98 13.46 19.60
C GLU A 258 -20.59 14.60 20.55
N THR A 259 -19.52 14.42 21.32
CA THR A 259 -19.03 15.47 22.24
C THR A 259 -18.58 16.73 21.49
N MET A 260 -17.88 16.57 20.36
CA MET A 260 -17.45 17.69 19.51
C MET A 260 -18.62 18.42 18.83
N ASN A 261 -19.78 17.76 18.66
CA ASN A 261 -20.99 18.34 18.08
C ASN A 261 -21.88 19.06 19.09
N MET A 262 -21.60 19.01 20.41
CA MET A 262 -22.49 19.54 21.46
C MET A 262 -22.66 21.05 21.44
N ASP A 263 -21.69 21.80 20.91
CA ASP A 263 -21.80 23.26 20.81
C ASP A 263 -21.26 23.79 19.47
N GLN A 264 -21.80 24.95 19.06
CA GLN A 264 -21.47 25.56 17.77
C GLN A 264 -20.00 25.93 17.64
N ARG A 265 -19.34 26.36 18.72
CA ARG A 265 -17.90 26.73 18.69
C ARG A 265 -17.02 25.50 18.47
N SER A 266 -17.38 24.39 19.08
CA SER A 266 -16.69 23.11 18.88
C SER A 266 -16.88 22.60 17.44
N GLN A 267 -18.09 22.75 16.87
CA GLN A 267 -18.34 22.40 15.47
C GLN A 267 -17.48 23.22 14.51
N GLU A 268 -17.41 24.53 14.69
CA GLU A 268 -16.61 25.43 13.85
C GLU A 268 -15.10 25.10 13.90
N ARG A 269 -14.58 24.71 15.08
CA ARG A 269 -13.16 24.37 15.28
C ARG A 269 -12.78 22.96 14.87
N SER A 270 -13.74 22.06 14.88
CA SER A 270 -13.49 20.61 14.74
C SER A 270 -14.18 20.01 13.52
N GLY A 271 -14.73 20.82 12.62
CA GLY A 271 -15.55 20.34 11.50
C GLY A 271 -14.83 19.29 10.64
N TYR A 272 -13.54 19.48 10.36
CA TYR A 272 -12.77 18.50 9.59
C TYR A 272 -12.52 17.19 10.39
N LYS A 273 -12.33 17.27 11.73
CA LYS A 273 -12.17 16.09 12.58
C LYS A 273 -13.45 15.28 12.66
N ILE A 274 -14.59 15.96 12.78
CA ILE A 274 -15.92 15.34 12.76
C ILE A 274 -16.16 14.63 11.43
N ALA A 275 -15.78 15.24 10.30
CA ALA A 275 -15.87 14.62 8.98
C ALA A 275 -15.01 13.34 8.90
N ASN A 276 -13.79 13.34 9.43
CA ASN A 276 -12.91 12.17 9.48
C ASN A 276 -13.51 11.07 10.37
N ILE A 277 -14.01 11.40 11.56
CA ILE A 277 -14.71 10.45 12.44
C ILE A 277 -15.89 9.82 11.70
N ASN A 278 -16.74 10.63 11.07
CA ASN A 278 -17.90 10.13 10.33
C ASN A 278 -17.50 9.21 9.18
N SER A 279 -16.39 9.49 8.49
CA SER A 279 -15.85 8.62 7.45
C SER A 279 -15.46 7.25 8.00
N VAL A 280 -14.74 7.20 9.13
CA VAL A 280 -14.37 5.93 9.79
C VAL A 280 -15.62 5.17 10.26
N LEU A 281 -16.59 5.87 10.87
CA LEU A 281 -17.82 5.24 11.35
C LEU A 281 -18.69 4.66 10.23
N ALA A 282 -18.67 5.27 9.06
CA ALA A 282 -19.39 4.80 7.86
C ALA A 282 -18.71 3.62 7.17
N SER A 283 -17.43 3.38 7.44
CA SER A 283 -16.67 2.29 6.84
C SER A 283 -16.98 0.94 7.50
N ASN A 284 -16.85 -0.15 6.72
CA ASN A 284 -17.04 -1.51 7.22
C ASN A 284 -15.99 -1.87 8.26
N ASP A 285 -16.34 -2.70 9.24
CA ASP A 285 -15.47 -3.04 10.37
C ASP A 285 -14.17 -3.73 9.94
N TYR A 286 -14.24 -4.66 8.96
CA TYR A 286 -13.04 -5.30 8.42
C TYR A 286 -12.04 -4.28 7.83
N TYR A 287 -12.54 -3.27 7.10
CA TYR A 287 -11.69 -2.21 6.56
C TYR A 287 -11.07 -1.37 7.68
N VAL A 288 -11.90 -0.98 8.67
CA VAL A 288 -11.43 -0.17 9.80
C VAL A 288 -10.40 -0.92 10.64
N GLY A 289 -10.59 -2.22 10.88
CA GLY A 289 -9.64 -3.05 11.61
C GLY A 289 -8.27 -3.05 10.95
N HIS A 290 -8.21 -3.42 9.68
CA HIS A 290 -6.95 -3.49 8.94
C HIS A 290 -6.34 -2.11 8.65
N GLU A 291 -7.13 -1.07 8.43
CA GLU A 291 -6.62 0.28 8.11
C GLU A 291 -6.09 1.03 9.33
N TYR A 292 -6.71 0.85 10.51
CA TYR A 292 -6.42 1.67 11.69
C TYR A 292 -5.82 0.91 12.87
N LEU A 293 -5.95 -0.41 12.94
CA LEU A 293 -5.54 -1.19 14.12
C LEU A 293 -4.42 -2.20 13.84
N GLU A 294 -3.96 -2.34 12.58
CA GLU A 294 -2.80 -3.16 12.25
C GLU A 294 -1.53 -2.63 12.91
N THR A 295 -0.61 -3.56 13.20
CA THR A 295 0.67 -3.24 13.86
C THR A 295 1.51 -2.31 13.01
N PHE A 296 1.65 -2.63 11.72
CA PHE A 296 2.40 -1.83 10.77
C PHE A 296 1.49 -0.85 10.05
N ASN A 297 1.94 0.36 9.91
CA ASN A 297 1.45 1.37 8.99
C ASN A 297 2.55 2.42 8.88
N ASP A 298 3.29 2.38 7.77
CA ASP A 298 4.47 3.19 7.57
C ASP A 298 4.33 4.03 6.28
N PRO A 299 3.62 5.16 6.37
CA PRO A 299 3.50 6.11 5.28
C PRO A 299 4.82 6.85 5.07
N VAL A 300 5.19 7.11 3.81
CA VAL A 300 6.42 7.81 3.46
C VAL A 300 6.15 8.94 2.48
N TYR A 301 7.09 9.89 2.36
CA TYR A 301 7.06 10.84 1.24
C TYR A 301 7.48 10.15 -0.06
N VAL A 302 7.01 10.69 -1.19
CA VAL A 302 7.38 10.18 -2.54
C VAL A 302 8.90 10.15 -2.72
N SER A 303 9.61 11.19 -2.26
CA SER A 303 11.08 11.25 -2.33
C SER A 303 11.76 10.10 -1.58
N GLU A 304 11.25 9.76 -0.38
CA GLU A 304 11.80 8.67 0.45
C GLU A 304 11.57 7.30 -0.22
N PHE A 305 10.39 7.11 -0.82
CA PHE A 305 10.13 5.89 -1.58
C PHE A 305 11.06 5.77 -2.80
N ILE A 306 11.26 6.85 -3.55
CA ILE A 306 12.14 6.87 -4.74
C ILE A 306 13.59 6.57 -4.36
N GLU A 307 14.08 7.16 -3.25
CA GLU A 307 15.43 6.91 -2.77
C GLU A 307 15.66 5.45 -2.37
N ARG A 308 14.60 4.77 -1.89
CA ARG A 308 14.67 3.37 -1.50
C ARG A 308 14.53 2.42 -2.70
N ALA A 309 13.76 2.76 -3.72
CA ALA A 309 13.48 1.94 -4.90
C ALA A 309 14.58 2.02 -5.97
#